data_88262e2bc6654c3c668694a1787a7368
#
_entry.id   88262e2bc6654c3c668694a1787a7368
#
_cell.length_a   1.000
_cell.length_b   1.000
_cell.length_c   1.000
_cell.angle_alpha   90.00
_cell.angle_beta   90.00
_cell.angle_gamma   90.00
#
_symmetry.space_group_name_H-M   'P 1'
#
loop_
_entity.id
_entity.type
_entity.pdbx_description
1 polymer ?
#
loop_
_entity_poly.entity_id
_entity_poly.type
_entity_poly.pdbx_seq_one_letter_code
_entity_poly.pdbx_strand_id
1 'polypeptide(L)'
;RRRDSAGVLCESGNYADVFEQDMVEAEKRIVISSPNIEQNKIDRFVYVVKPRQEAGCKITVITTNPETCCFGSAEYNYFMIRQMQEAGIDVIMKDEVDEHFAVIDDELVWHGGMNLLGKEDAWDNLMRIKSAQVAEELLELSFGNRD
;
A
#
# COMPACT_ATOMS: atom_id res chain seq x y z
N ARG A 1 3.18 20.88 -11.01
CA ARG A 1 3.23 20.70 -10.02
C ARG A 1 4.25 19.79 -9.66
N ARG A 2 4.60 19.62 -8.68
CA ARG A 2 5.54 18.91 -8.32
C ARG A 2 5.30 17.56 -8.37
N ARG A 3 4.22 17.11 -8.42
CA ARG A 3 3.96 15.82 -8.53
C ARG A 3 4.48 15.20 -9.70
N ASP A 4 4.83 15.86 -10.73
CA ASP A 4 5.34 15.24 -11.94
C ASP A 4 6.83 15.00 -11.86
N SER A 5 7.48 15.33 -10.80
CA SER A 5 8.90 15.08 -10.67
C SER A 5 9.18 13.60 -10.65
N ALA A 6 10.26 13.17 -11.26
CA ALA A 6 10.59 11.77 -11.37
C ALA A 6 10.86 11.09 -10.07
N GLY A 7 11.48 11.70 -9.12
CA GLY A 7 11.74 11.05 -7.86
C GLY A 7 11.73 12.04 -6.74
N VAL A 8 10.98 11.73 -5.69
CA VAL A 8 10.90 12.59 -4.54
C VAL A 8 11.08 11.71 -3.31
N LEU A 9 12.04 12.05 -2.48
CA LEU A 9 12.29 11.31 -1.26
C LEU A 9 11.41 11.88 -0.15
N CYS A 10 10.62 11.04 0.47
CA CYS A 10 9.75 11.45 1.55
C CYS A 10 10.16 10.74 2.83
N GLU A 11 10.20 11.46 3.92
CA GLU A 11 10.54 10.88 5.20
C GLU A 11 9.27 10.64 6.00
N SER A 12 9.40 9.86 7.07
CA SER A 12 8.21 9.44 7.82
C SER A 12 7.39 10.61 8.34
N GLY A 13 7.99 11.76 8.51
CA GLY A 13 7.25 12.90 9.03
C GLY A 13 6.38 13.63 8.02
N ASN A 14 6.59 13.41 6.73
CA ASN A 14 5.89 14.22 5.75
C ASN A 14 5.29 13.44 4.58
N TYR A 15 5.30 12.13 4.62
CA TYR A 15 4.78 11.37 3.48
C TYR A 15 3.26 11.25 3.46
N ALA A 16 2.65 11.28 4.63
CA ALA A 16 1.23 10.91 4.72
C ALA A 16 0.32 11.77 3.86
N ASP A 17 0.52 13.07 3.90
CA ASP A 17 -0.35 13.96 3.14
C ASP A 17 -0.18 13.76 1.64
N VAL A 18 1.05 13.57 1.18
CA VAL A 18 1.31 13.40 -0.23
C VAL A 18 0.76 12.05 -0.70
N PHE A 19 0.94 11.02 0.10
CA PHE A 19 0.46 9.69 -0.23
C PHE A 19 -1.08 9.69 -0.30
N GLU A 20 -1.74 10.33 0.65
CA GLU A 20 -3.19 10.40 0.60
C GLU A 20 -3.67 11.15 -0.62
N GLN A 21 -2.98 12.23 -0.97
CA GLN A 21 -3.37 13.00 -2.15
C GLN A 21 -3.24 12.13 -3.41
N ASP A 22 -2.18 11.33 -3.49
CA ASP A 22 -2.00 10.44 -4.63
C ASP A 22 -3.15 9.43 -4.71
N MET A 23 -3.57 8.90 -3.56
CA MET A 23 -4.67 7.94 -3.55
C MET A 23 -5.99 8.60 -3.93
N VAL A 24 -6.21 9.82 -3.46
CA VAL A 24 -7.45 10.54 -3.77
C VAL A 24 -7.56 10.81 -5.27
N GLU A 25 -6.42 10.95 -5.94
CA GLU A 25 -6.41 11.21 -7.37
C GLU A 25 -6.35 9.96 -8.24
N ALA A 26 -6.30 8.79 -7.62
CA ALA A 26 -6.20 7.54 -8.37
C ALA A 26 -7.45 7.29 -9.20
N GLU A 27 -7.28 6.74 -10.39
CA GLU A 27 -8.39 6.47 -11.27
C GLU A 27 -8.57 5.01 -11.61
N LYS A 28 -7.48 4.27 -11.81
CA LYS A 28 -7.58 2.89 -12.22
C LYS A 28 -7.43 1.92 -11.08
N ARG A 29 -6.34 1.99 -10.37
CA ARG A 29 -6.16 1.05 -9.27
C ARG A 29 -5.05 1.49 -8.34
N ILE A 30 -5.11 0.97 -7.12
CA ILE A 30 -4.09 1.19 -6.10
C ILE A 30 -3.69 -0.20 -5.60
N VAL A 31 -2.39 -0.49 -5.61
CA VAL A 31 -1.87 -1.75 -5.07
C VAL A 31 -0.86 -1.39 -4.00
N ILE A 32 -1.07 -1.86 -2.78
CA ILE A 32 -0.15 -1.57 -1.68
C ILE A 32 0.37 -2.87 -1.11
N SER A 33 1.70 -2.97 -0.97
CA SER A 33 2.33 -4.10 -0.30
C SER A 33 2.83 -3.57 1.04
N SER A 34 2.23 -4.04 2.12
CA SER A 34 2.58 -3.63 3.47
C SER A 34 2.62 -4.88 4.32
N PRO A 35 3.80 -5.46 4.54
CA PRO A 35 3.91 -6.68 5.33
C PRO A 35 3.27 -6.55 6.70
N ASN A 36 3.37 -5.37 7.29
CA ASN A 36 2.85 -5.07 8.59
C ASN A 36 1.67 -4.14 8.45
N ILE A 37 0.65 -4.28 9.24
CA ILE A 37 -0.51 -3.39 9.19
C ILE A 37 -0.87 -2.96 10.61
N GLU A 38 -1.45 -1.77 10.73
CA GLU A 38 -1.79 -1.20 12.02
C GLU A 38 -3.19 -0.57 11.94
N GLN A 39 -3.95 -0.70 13.01
CA GLN A 39 -5.37 -0.33 12.98
C GLN A 39 -5.63 1.12 12.56
N ASN A 40 -4.87 2.06 13.10
CA ASN A 40 -5.11 3.46 12.75
C ASN A 40 -4.88 3.73 11.27
N LYS A 41 -3.88 3.09 10.70
CA LYS A 41 -3.59 3.26 9.29
C LYS A 41 -4.66 2.61 8.44
N ILE A 42 -5.14 1.45 8.85
CA ILE A 42 -6.20 0.74 8.13
C ILE A 42 -7.49 1.55 8.17
N ASP A 43 -7.84 2.09 9.32
CA ASP A 43 -9.06 2.89 9.44
C ASP A 43 -9.02 4.07 8.48
N ARG A 44 -7.88 4.76 8.46
CA ARG A 44 -7.74 5.93 7.60
C ARG A 44 -7.76 5.54 6.14
N PHE A 45 -7.07 4.45 5.80
CA PHE A 45 -6.98 3.97 4.43
C PHE A 45 -8.36 3.62 3.88
N VAL A 46 -9.14 2.87 4.64
CA VAL A 46 -10.48 2.46 4.21
C VAL A 46 -11.33 3.71 3.94
N TYR A 47 -11.19 4.70 4.80
CA TYR A 47 -11.96 5.93 4.65
C TYR A 47 -11.53 6.70 3.39
N VAL A 48 -10.23 6.81 3.17
CA VAL A 48 -9.70 7.61 2.07
C VAL A 48 -10.01 7.01 0.71
N VAL A 49 -9.96 5.67 0.59
CA VAL A 49 -10.15 5.07 -0.72
C VAL A 49 -11.60 4.82 -1.10
N LYS A 50 -12.51 4.98 -0.16
CA LYS A 50 -13.92 4.68 -0.45
C LYS A 50 -14.47 5.43 -1.64
N PRO A 51 -14.28 6.76 -1.77
CA PRO A 51 -14.82 7.45 -2.93
C PRO A 51 -14.18 6.96 -4.24
N ARG A 52 -12.93 6.52 -4.17
CA ARG A 52 -12.28 6.03 -5.38
C ARG A 52 -12.88 4.70 -5.80
N GLN A 53 -13.21 3.85 -4.84
CA GLN A 53 -13.84 2.58 -5.13
C GLN A 53 -15.20 2.82 -5.77
N GLU A 54 -15.94 3.78 -5.25
CA GLU A 54 -17.24 4.10 -5.80
C GLU A 54 -17.13 4.63 -7.22
N ALA A 55 -15.99 5.20 -7.56
CA ALA A 55 -15.75 5.69 -8.91
C ALA A 55 -15.13 4.63 -9.82
N GLY A 56 -14.98 3.40 -9.32
CA GLY A 56 -14.47 2.31 -10.14
C GLY A 56 -13.00 1.95 -9.96
N CYS A 57 -12.31 2.61 -9.05
CA CYS A 57 -10.91 2.31 -8.81
C CYS A 57 -10.80 1.00 -8.03
N LYS A 58 -9.88 0.13 -8.46
CA LYS A 58 -9.71 -1.15 -7.80
C LYS A 58 -8.59 -1.06 -6.77
N ILE A 59 -8.84 -1.56 -5.57
CA ILE A 59 -7.88 -1.46 -4.47
C ILE A 59 -7.43 -2.84 -4.04
N THR A 60 -6.12 -3.07 -3.97
CA THR A 60 -5.55 -4.35 -3.54
C THR A 60 -4.48 -4.10 -2.50
N VAL A 61 -4.48 -4.92 -1.46
CA VAL A 61 -3.47 -4.86 -0.41
C VAL A 61 -2.83 -6.23 -0.28
N ILE A 62 -1.49 -6.27 -0.27
CA ILE A 62 -0.74 -7.49 -0.08
C ILE A 62 -0.12 -7.39 1.30
N THR A 63 -0.37 -8.37 2.15
CA THR A 63 0.15 -8.34 3.51
C THR A 63 0.52 -9.75 3.95
N THR A 64 1.22 -9.88 5.06
CA THR A 64 1.68 -11.16 5.54
C THR A 64 0.50 -11.96 6.09
N ASN A 65 0.50 -13.25 5.81
CA ASN A 65 -0.49 -14.15 6.34
C ASN A 65 -0.40 -14.11 7.87
N PRO A 66 -1.49 -13.80 8.57
CA PRO A 66 -1.44 -13.69 10.03
C PRO A 66 -0.95 -14.96 10.74
N GLU A 67 -1.10 -16.11 10.10
CA GLU A 67 -0.63 -17.35 10.71
C GLU A 67 0.89 -17.45 10.73
N THR A 68 1.57 -16.70 9.88
CA THR A 68 3.02 -16.70 9.84
C THR A 68 3.61 -15.37 10.30
N CYS A 69 2.74 -14.41 10.62
CA CYS A 69 3.19 -13.07 10.97
C CYS A 69 3.60 -13.01 12.43
N CYS A 70 4.68 -12.35 12.72
CA CYS A 70 5.13 -12.21 14.09
C CYS A 70 4.81 -10.85 14.70
N PHE A 71 3.99 -10.05 14.05
CA PHE A 71 3.63 -8.74 14.56
C PHE A 71 2.21 -8.75 15.12
N GLY A 72 2.11 -8.72 16.42
CA GLY A 72 0.82 -8.75 17.06
C GLY A 72 0.19 -10.15 16.98
N SER A 73 -1.05 -10.26 17.36
CA SER A 73 -1.72 -11.54 17.35
C SER A 73 -2.36 -11.79 15.97
N ALA A 74 -2.52 -13.05 15.64
CA ALA A 74 -3.16 -13.42 14.39
C ALA A 74 -4.59 -12.90 14.37
N GLU A 75 -5.30 -12.97 15.49
CA GLU A 75 -6.66 -12.50 15.56
C GLU A 75 -6.77 -11.04 15.24
N TYR A 76 -5.88 -10.24 15.78
CA TYR A 76 -5.89 -8.80 15.56
C TYR A 76 -5.66 -8.49 14.08
N ASN A 77 -4.72 -9.19 13.45
CA ASN A 77 -4.44 -8.97 12.05
C ASN A 77 -5.58 -9.44 11.16
N TYR A 78 -6.21 -10.55 11.49
CA TYR A 78 -7.37 -11.02 10.74
C TYR A 78 -8.53 -10.02 10.84
N PHE A 79 -8.68 -9.39 11.99
CA PHE A 79 -9.74 -8.40 12.17
C PHE A 79 -9.56 -7.26 11.16
N MET A 80 -8.33 -6.76 11.03
CA MET A 80 -8.06 -5.67 10.09
C MET A 80 -8.21 -6.12 8.64
N ILE A 81 -7.79 -7.35 8.33
CA ILE A 81 -7.93 -7.87 6.98
C ILE A 81 -9.41 -7.99 6.64
N ARG A 82 -10.23 -8.48 7.57
CA ARG A 82 -11.64 -8.60 7.32
C ARG A 82 -12.28 -7.23 7.13
N GLN A 83 -11.83 -6.25 7.91
CA GLN A 83 -12.33 -4.88 7.77
C GLN A 83 -12.10 -4.37 6.36
N MET A 84 -10.91 -4.62 5.81
CA MET A 84 -10.60 -4.19 4.45
C MET A 84 -11.44 -4.96 3.44
N GLN A 85 -11.61 -6.26 3.63
CA GLN A 85 -12.39 -7.07 2.71
C GLN A 85 -13.84 -6.64 2.70
N GLU A 86 -14.39 -6.31 3.85
CA GLU A 86 -15.77 -5.85 3.93
C GLU A 86 -15.94 -4.49 3.28
N ALA A 87 -14.87 -3.72 3.19
CA ALA A 87 -14.90 -2.44 2.52
C ALA A 87 -14.68 -2.57 1.01
N GLY A 88 -14.58 -3.80 0.51
CA GLY A 88 -14.42 -4.00 -0.93
C GLY A 88 -12.96 -4.01 -1.41
N ILE A 89 -12.02 -4.06 -0.49
CA ILE A 89 -10.61 -4.11 -0.83
C ILE A 89 -10.19 -5.57 -0.99
N ASP A 90 -9.44 -5.86 -2.06
CA ASP A 90 -8.95 -7.19 -2.31
C ASP A 90 -7.68 -7.37 -1.48
N VAL A 91 -7.67 -8.32 -0.56
CA VAL A 91 -6.51 -8.53 0.30
C VAL A 91 -5.86 -9.86 -0.05
N ILE A 92 -4.57 -9.81 -0.37
CA ILE A 92 -3.80 -11.00 -0.69
C ILE A 92 -2.85 -11.26 0.47
N MET A 93 -2.97 -12.44 1.06
CA MET A 93 -2.14 -12.82 2.19
C MET A 93 -1.06 -13.76 1.71
N LYS A 94 0.18 -13.47 2.04
CA LYS A 94 1.30 -14.31 1.64
C LYS A 94 2.13 -14.67 2.87
N ASP A 95 2.77 -15.83 2.85
CA ASP A 95 3.59 -16.27 3.98
C ASP A 95 4.81 -15.39 4.16
N GLU A 96 5.37 -14.88 3.08
CA GLU A 96 6.51 -13.99 3.16
C GLU A 96 6.26 -12.78 2.29
N VAL A 97 6.29 -11.61 2.87
CA VAL A 97 6.11 -10.36 2.14
C VAL A 97 7.27 -9.47 2.54
N ASP A 98 8.19 -9.25 1.61
CA ASP A 98 9.36 -8.44 1.91
C ASP A 98 9.30 -7.04 1.31
N GLU A 99 8.42 -6.83 0.35
CA GLU A 99 8.39 -5.56 -0.34
C GLU A 99 7.45 -4.55 0.32
N HIS A 100 7.93 -3.31 0.44
CA HIS A 100 7.12 -2.22 0.97
C HIS A 100 6.92 -1.23 -0.16
N PHE A 101 5.74 -1.19 -0.74
CA PHE A 101 5.49 -0.28 -1.85
C PHE A 101 4.02 0.01 -2.05
N ALA A 102 3.75 1.03 -2.85
CA ALA A 102 2.43 1.25 -3.40
C ALA A 102 2.60 1.58 -4.88
N VAL A 103 1.68 1.09 -5.70
CA VAL A 103 1.64 1.43 -7.10
C VAL A 103 0.26 1.99 -7.39
N ILE A 104 0.21 3.19 -7.93
CA ILE A 104 -1.05 3.86 -8.22
C ILE A 104 -1.16 4.06 -9.71
N ASP A 105 -2.24 3.56 -10.29
CA ASP A 105 -2.54 3.69 -11.72
C ASP A 105 -1.41 3.16 -12.60
N ASP A 106 -0.70 2.15 -12.09
CA ASP A 106 0.36 1.45 -12.84
C ASP A 106 1.52 2.34 -13.25
N GLU A 107 1.65 3.50 -12.65
CA GLU A 107 2.76 4.38 -13.02
C GLU A 107 3.37 5.18 -11.87
N LEU A 108 2.65 5.40 -10.80
CA LEU A 108 3.19 6.18 -9.69
C LEU A 108 3.58 5.21 -8.59
N VAL A 109 4.84 5.24 -8.18
CA VAL A 109 5.38 4.24 -7.27
C VAL A 109 5.89 4.87 -5.99
N TRP A 110 5.51 4.28 -4.87
CA TRP A 110 6.07 4.60 -3.56
C TRP A 110 6.83 3.36 -3.12
N HIS A 111 8.10 3.49 -2.78
CA HIS A 111 8.91 2.33 -2.43
C HIS A 111 9.94 2.73 -1.38
N GLY A 112 10.21 1.86 -0.44
CA GLY A 112 11.21 2.13 0.58
C GLY A 112 11.14 1.14 1.72
N GLY A 113 11.64 1.53 2.88
CA GLY A 113 11.67 0.66 4.04
C GLY A 113 10.48 0.78 4.95
N MET A 114 9.51 1.62 4.60
CA MET A 114 8.39 1.89 5.48
C MET A 114 7.16 1.09 5.11
N ASN A 115 6.45 0.57 6.11
CA ASN A 115 5.16 -0.07 5.89
C ASN A 115 4.13 1.04 5.76
N LEU A 116 3.57 1.18 4.57
CA LEU A 116 2.61 2.26 4.31
C LEU A 116 1.33 2.14 5.13
N LEU A 117 0.94 0.93 5.48
CA LEU A 117 -0.25 0.71 6.28
C LEU A 117 0.10 0.19 7.68
N GLY A 118 1.35 0.26 8.06
CA GLY A 118 1.80 -0.24 9.34
C GLY A 118 2.42 0.83 10.20
N LYS A 119 3.14 0.40 11.23
CA LYS A 119 3.73 1.31 12.16
C LYS A 119 4.89 2.06 11.51
N GLU A 120 4.97 3.35 11.76
CA GLU A 120 6.05 4.15 11.23
C GLU A 120 7.28 4.06 12.11
N ASP A 121 8.43 4.18 11.48
CA ASP A 121 9.69 4.22 12.19
C ASP A 121 10.36 5.51 11.75
N ALA A 122 10.90 6.26 12.69
CA ALA A 122 11.50 7.56 12.40
C ALA A 122 12.68 7.48 11.43
N TRP A 123 13.29 6.30 11.33
CA TRP A 123 14.43 6.14 10.45
C TRP A 123 14.06 5.68 9.05
N ASP A 124 12.79 5.32 8.83
CA ASP A 124 12.37 4.84 7.53
C ASP A 124 12.12 6.00 6.59
N ASN A 125 12.23 5.71 5.32
CA ASN A 125 11.89 6.70 4.31
C ASN A 125 11.28 6.00 3.11
N LEU A 126 10.72 6.79 2.22
CA LEU A 126 10.08 6.30 1.02
C LEU A 126 10.50 7.15 -0.15
N MET A 127 10.62 6.56 -1.30
CA MET A 127 10.88 7.28 -2.53
C MET A 127 9.62 7.24 -3.37
N ARG A 128 9.22 8.38 -3.88
CA ARG A 128 8.06 8.51 -4.75
C ARG A 128 8.58 8.78 -6.15
N ILE A 129 8.22 7.94 -7.10
CA ILE A 129 8.74 8.08 -8.45
C ILE A 129 7.65 7.76 -9.46
N LYS A 130 7.58 8.47 -10.54
CA LYS A 130 6.64 8.19 -11.59
C LYS A 130 7.37 7.38 -12.64
N SER A 131 7.06 6.11 -12.72
CA SER A 131 7.72 5.19 -13.64
C SER A 131 6.85 3.98 -13.91
N ALA A 132 6.31 3.90 -15.10
CA ALA A 132 5.51 2.74 -15.49
C ALA A 132 6.35 1.48 -15.48
N GLN A 133 7.63 1.57 -15.80
CA GLN A 133 8.49 0.41 -15.84
C GLN A 133 8.73 -0.16 -14.44
N VAL A 134 9.03 0.70 -13.47
CA VAL A 134 9.24 0.25 -12.10
C VAL A 134 7.94 -0.31 -11.55
N ALA A 135 6.81 0.34 -11.87
CA ALA A 135 5.52 -0.14 -11.43
C ALA A 135 5.28 -1.55 -11.94
N GLU A 136 5.55 -1.79 -13.21
CA GLU A 136 5.34 -3.10 -13.79
C GLU A 136 6.23 -4.14 -13.13
N GLU A 137 7.47 -3.80 -12.86
CA GLU A 137 8.39 -4.74 -12.22
C GLU A 137 7.92 -5.13 -10.82
N LEU A 138 7.45 -4.15 -10.05
CA LEU A 138 6.97 -4.45 -8.71
C LEU A 138 5.71 -5.30 -8.73
N LEU A 139 4.82 -5.02 -9.69
CA LEU A 139 3.61 -5.81 -9.80
C LEU A 139 3.91 -7.24 -10.22
N GLU A 140 4.89 -7.43 -11.09
CA GLU A 140 5.28 -8.76 -11.48
C GLU A 140 5.91 -9.53 -10.32
N LEU A 141 6.72 -8.87 -9.52
CA LEU A 141 7.30 -9.52 -8.36
C LEU A 141 6.22 -9.99 -7.40
N SER A 142 5.17 -9.22 -7.28
CA SER A 142 4.12 -9.51 -6.31
C SER A 142 3.08 -10.48 -6.79
N PHE A 143 2.62 -10.34 -8.02
CA PHE A 143 1.61 -11.23 -8.54
C PHE A 143 2.23 -12.34 -9.36
N GLY A 144 3.38 -12.24 -9.70
CA GLY A 144 4.08 -13.22 -10.20
C GLY A 144 3.94 -13.75 -11.28
N ASN A 145 4.59 -14.48 -11.42
CA ASN A 145 4.54 -15.10 -12.46
C ASN A 145 3.83 -16.15 -12.16
N ARG A 146 2.89 -16.04 -11.66
CA ARG A 146 2.17 -16.97 -11.43
C ARG A 146 1.99 -17.72 -12.55
N ASP A 147 2.18 -17.63 -13.43
CA ASP A 147 1.90 -18.37 -14.57
C ASP A 147 2.47 -19.60 -14.55
#